data_eacfead5fb657f3b252585aef91e3fff
#
_entry.id   eacfead5fb657f3b252585aef91e3fff
#
_cell.length_a   1.000
_cell.length_b   1.000
_cell.length_c   1.000
_cell.angle_alpha   90.00
_cell.angle_beta   90.00
_cell.angle_gamma   90.00
#
_symmetry.space_group_name_H-M   'P 1'
#
loop_
_entity.id
_entity.type
_entity.pdbx_description
1 polymer ?
#
loop_
_entity_poly.entity_id
_entity_poly.type
_entity_poly.pdbx_seq_one_letter_code
_entity_poly.pdbx_strand_id
1 'polypeptide(L)'
;MKQNHKLSWLSGTVLMFLCSCCMEQPIETRIKTHPTTFCNPLNLDYRFMKIDGGEGIREAADPVVVRYKDNYILFASKSSGYWCSSDFSSWKHVIIPDSVLPIEDYAPGVFVHDDYVYYVGSTHGKGMLYRSNKPEQGQWEKVKEIWSYWDPAFYVEGDRLYLYYGCSPTDPIYVSVLNLNTLEEEGKPQPCLNSDMQIHGWERPGEHNELSRRPYIEGSWMTEHDGKYYLQYAAPGTEWKTYADGAYVADTPVGPFTYVANNPVSYKPGGFIGGAGHGCIFQVGNNYWKAATNSISVRHMF
;
A
#
# COMPACT_ATOMS: atom_id res chain seq x y z
N MET A 1 102.95 -17.61 -26.18
CA MET A 1 101.98 -18.43 -25.49
C MET A 1 100.96 -17.57 -24.79
N LYS A 2 99.78 -17.37 -25.35
CA LYS A 2 98.71 -16.61 -24.80
C LYS A 2 97.43 -17.40 -24.95
N GLN A 3 96.82 -17.85 -23.87
CA GLN A 3 95.58 -18.52 -23.81
C GLN A 3 94.43 -17.48 -23.89
N ASN A 4 93.54 -17.67 -24.83
CA ASN A 4 92.33 -16.89 -24.97
C ASN A 4 91.16 -17.70 -24.36
N HIS A 5 90.58 -17.17 -23.30
CA HIS A 5 89.31 -17.62 -22.72
C HIS A 5 88.14 -16.92 -23.44
N LYS A 6 87.34 -17.72 -24.12
CA LYS A 6 86.05 -17.30 -24.67
C LYS A 6 84.99 -17.42 -23.55
N LEU A 7 84.42 -16.32 -23.12
CA LEU A 7 83.15 -16.31 -22.32
C LEU A 7 81.97 -16.56 -23.26
N SER A 8 81.21 -17.60 -23.00
CA SER A 8 79.94 -17.85 -23.62
C SER A 8 78.85 -17.20 -22.77
N TRP A 9 78.08 -16.33 -23.39
CA TRP A 9 76.90 -15.76 -22.79
C TRP A 9 75.71 -16.71 -23.00
N LEU A 10 75.13 -17.28 -21.93
CA LEU A 10 73.85 -17.94 -21.92
C LEU A 10 72.77 -16.87 -21.72
N SER A 11 71.98 -16.63 -22.76
CA SER A 11 70.80 -15.80 -22.65
C SER A 11 69.68 -16.65 -22.04
N GLY A 12 69.45 -16.44 -20.75
CA GLY A 12 68.28 -17.01 -20.06
C GLY A 12 67.06 -16.18 -20.37
N THR A 13 66.11 -16.70 -21.16
CA THR A 13 64.80 -16.10 -21.37
C THR A 13 63.97 -16.38 -20.13
N VAL A 14 63.76 -15.35 -19.32
CA VAL A 14 62.81 -15.42 -18.17
C VAL A 14 61.41 -15.26 -18.74
N LEU A 15 60.66 -16.33 -18.78
CA LEU A 15 59.20 -16.32 -19.10
C LEU A 15 58.47 -15.82 -17.85
N MET A 16 58.08 -14.53 -17.81
CA MET A 16 57.17 -14.01 -16.82
C MET A 16 55.75 -14.53 -17.12
N PHE A 17 55.30 -15.51 -16.36
CA PHE A 17 53.86 -15.82 -16.26
C PHE A 17 53.17 -14.69 -15.55
N LEU A 18 52.52 -13.81 -16.29
CA LEU A 18 51.51 -12.89 -15.73
C LEU A 18 50.28 -13.72 -15.33
N CYS A 19 50.28 -14.08 -14.06
CA CYS A 19 49.06 -14.60 -13.44
C CYS A 19 48.08 -13.44 -13.36
N SER A 20 47.15 -13.39 -14.32
CA SER A 20 45.99 -12.47 -14.27
C SER A 20 45.09 -12.97 -13.16
N CYS A 21 45.34 -12.54 -11.93
CA CYS A 21 44.34 -12.56 -10.87
C CYS A 21 43.19 -11.68 -11.33
N CYS A 22 42.15 -12.29 -11.87
CA CYS A 22 40.84 -11.67 -11.84
C CYS A 22 40.49 -11.41 -10.39
N MET A 23 40.84 -10.22 -9.90
CA MET A 23 40.17 -9.68 -8.71
C MET A 23 38.71 -9.51 -9.12
N GLU A 24 37.87 -10.45 -8.68
CA GLU A 24 36.45 -10.18 -8.60
C GLU A 24 36.32 -8.92 -7.74
N GLN A 25 35.93 -7.83 -8.38
CA GLN A 25 35.51 -6.62 -7.68
C GLN A 25 34.39 -7.08 -6.74
N PRO A 26 34.47 -6.74 -5.44
CA PRO A 26 33.35 -7.04 -4.56
C PRO A 26 32.14 -6.37 -5.17
N ILE A 27 31.08 -7.16 -5.38
CA ILE A 27 29.76 -6.63 -5.70
C ILE A 27 29.45 -5.71 -4.53
N GLU A 28 29.63 -4.39 -4.74
CA GLU A 28 29.06 -3.39 -3.87
C GLU A 28 27.54 -3.68 -3.89
N THR A 29 27.10 -4.41 -2.90
CA THR A 29 25.69 -4.38 -2.52
C THR A 29 25.42 -2.91 -2.23
N ARG A 30 24.90 -2.20 -3.23
CA ARG A 30 24.32 -0.87 -3.03
C ARG A 30 23.25 -1.06 -1.97
N ILE A 31 23.62 -0.80 -0.74
CA ILE A 31 22.65 -0.58 0.33
C ILE A 31 21.84 0.61 -0.19
N LYS A 32 20.64 0.33 -0.71
CA LYS A 32 19.68 1.39 -1.07
C LYS A 32 19.41 2.12 0.24
N THR A 33 20.09 3.22 0.45
CA THR A 33 19.84 4.07 1.62
C THR A 33 18.46 4.63 1.44
N HIS A 34 17.55 4.27 2.33
CA HIS A 34 16.22 4.89 2.35
C HIS A 34 16.41 6.40 2.56
N PRO A 35 15.62 7.22 1.88
CA PRO A 35 15.71 8.66 2.07
C PRO A 35 15.49 9.00 3.54
N THR A 36 16.32 9.87 4.08
CA THR A 36 16.18 10.38 5.46
C THR A 36 15.10 11.46 5.56
N THR A 37 14.64 11.97 4.42
CA THR A 37 13.61 13.00 4.31
C THR A 37 12.69 12.69 3.14
N PHE A 38 11.43 13.06 3.27
CA PHE A 38 10.42 12.96 2.21
C PHE A 38 9.49 14.17 2.26
N CYS A 39 8.84 14.45 1.14
CA CYS A 39 7.82 15.49 1.07
C CYS A 39 6.48 14.94 1.57
N ASN A 40 5.81 15.66 2.45
CA ASN A 40 4.48 15.29 2.92
C ASN A 40 3.54 16.51 2.79
N PRO A 41 2.47 16.45 1.97
CA PRO A 41 2.06 15.30 1.17
C PRO A 41 3.00 15.01 0.01
N LEU A 42 2.98 13.75 -0.47
CA LEU A 42 3.70 13.37 -1.69
C LEU A 42 3.09 14.10 -2.90
N ASN A 43 3.97 14.70 -3.71
CA ASN A 43 3.54 15.30 -4.97
C ASN A 43 3.74 14.30 -6.11
N LEU A 44 2.73 13.46 -6.31
CA LEU A 44 2.74 12.45 -7.36
C LEU A 44 2.15 12.99 -8.65
N ASP A 45 2.72 12.59 -9.78
CA ASP A 45 2.13 12.87 -11.08
C ASP A 45 0.92 11.98 -11.30
N TYR A 46 -0.24 12.61 -11.58
CA TYR A 46 -1.44 11.94 -12.04
C TYR A 46 -2.38 12.95 -12.71
N ARG A 47 -3.31 12.45 -13.51
CA ARG A 47 -4.23 13.31 -14.25
C ARG A 47 -5.31 13.90 -13.36
N PHE A 48 -5.87 15.02 -13.80
CA PHE A 48 -7.13 15.52 -13.28
C PHE A 48 -8.29 14.71 -13.89
N MET A 49 -9.19 14.23 -13.03
CA MET A 49 -10.43 13.62 -13.45
C MET A 49 -11.43 14.70 -13.90
N LYS A 50 -12.14 14.43 -15.00
CA LYS A 50 -13.34 15.18 -15.37
C LYS A 50 -14.55 14.30 -15.09
N ILE A 51 -15.49 14.83 -14.35
CA ILE A 51 -16.77 14.17 -14.10
C ILE A 51 -17.80 14.86 -14.97
N ASP A 52 -18.35 14.15 -15.96
CA ASP A 52 -19.49 14.55 -16.80
C ASP A 52 -19.42 16.00 -17.35
N GLY A 53 -18.26 16.42 -17.79
CA GLY A 53 -18.04 17.76 -18.31
C GLY A 53 -17.95 18.87 -17.28
N GLY A 54 -17.96 18.54 -16.01
CA GLY A 54 -17.74 19.46 -14.90
C GLY A 54 -16.28 19.84 -14.69
N GLU A 55 -15.98 20.38 -13.53
CA GLU A 55 -14.61 20.72 -13.11
C GLU A 55 -13.73 19.47 -13.01
N GLY A 56 -12.47 19.62 -13.36
CA GLY A 56 -11.49 18.56 -13.17
C GLY A 56 -11.25 18.32 -11.67
N ILE A 57 -11.41 17.09 -11.22
CA ILE A 57 -11.13 16.69 -9.86
C ILE A 57 -9.83 15.91 -9.84
N ARG A 58 -8.95 16.30 -8.95
CA ARG A 58 -7.72 15.57 -8.66
C ARG A 58 -8.02 14.58 -7.54
N GLU A 59 -8.08 13.30 -7.91
CA GLU A 59 -8.26 12.20 -6.96
C GLU A 59 -6.91 11.48 -6.74
N ALA A 60 -6.84 10.40 -6.19
CA ALA A 60 -5.82 9.51 -5.68
C ALA A 60 -5.97 9.37 -4.17
N ALA A 61 -7.19 9.00 -3.76
CA ALA A 61 -7.52 8.68 -2.39
C ALA A 61 -7.27 7.18 -2.11
N ASP A 62 -7.50 6.77 -0.88
CA ASP A 62 -7.55 5.37 -0.43
C ASP A 62 -6.27 4.60 -0.78
N PRO A 63 -5.10 5.12 -0.41
CA PRO A 63 -3.83 4.57 -0.85
C PRO A 63 -3.55 3.21 -0.25
N VAL A 64 -3.09 2.28 -1.11
CA VAL A 64 -2.53 0.99 -0.72
C VAL A 64 -1.11 0.89 -1.21
N VAL A 65 -0.16 0.69 -0.31
CA VAL A 65 1.25 0.50 -0.63
C VAL A 65 1.64 -0.94 -0.32
N VAL A 66 2.12 -1.64 -1.35
CA VAL A 66 2.65 -2.99 -1.20
C VAL A 66 4.13 -3.04 -1.59
N ARG A 67 4.88 -3.88 -0.89
CA ARG A 67 6.25 -4.20 -1.30
C ARG A 67 6.23 -5.41 -2.23
N TYR A 68 6.83 -5.26 -3.41
CA TYR A 68 7.01 -6.35 -4.34
C TYR A 68 8.45 -6.37 -4.86
N LYS A 69 9.19 -7.43 -4.53
CA LYS A 69 10.64 -7.53 -4.80
C LYS A 69 11.39 -6.32 -4.22
N ASP A 70 12.11 -5.60 -5.06
CA ASP A 70 12.86 -4.41 -4.67
C ASP A 70 12.07 -3.09 -4.80
N ASN A 71 10.79 -3.17 -5.16
CA ASN A 71 9.96 -2.00 -5.39
C ASN A 71 8.81 -1.90 -4.38
N TYR A 72 8.36 -0.68 -4.17
CA TYR A 72 7.09 -0.36 -3.55
C TYR A 72 6.13 0.09 -4.63
N ILE A 73 4.91 -0.39 -4.57
CA ILE A 73 3.86 -0.06 -5.53
C ILE A 73 2.73 0.58 -4.77
N LEU A 74 2.36 1.80 -5.17
CA LEU A 74 1.28 2.57 -4.58
C LEU A 74 0.10 2.59 -5.54
N PHE A 75 -1.01 2.06 -5.10
CA PHE A 75 -2.31 2.13 -5.77
C PHE A 75 -3.19 3.15 -5.06
N ALA A 76 -4.09 3.78 -5.79
CA ALA A 76 -5.06 4.72 -5.23
C ALA A 76 -6.30 4.80 -6.12
N SER A 77 -7.40 5.29 -5.56
CA SER A 77 -8.66 5.50 -6.27
C SER A 77 -8.49 6.43 -7.47
N LYS A 78 -9.10 6.07 -8.61
CA LYS A 78 -9.24 6.94 -9.80
C LYS A 78 -7.96 7.63 -10.23
N SER A 79 -6.86 6.92 -10.20
CA SER A 79 -5.52 7.48 -10.42
C SER A 79 -4.96 7.27 -11.83
N SER A 80 -5.75 6.70 -12.75
CA SER A 80 -5.36 6.33 -14.12
C SER A 80 -4.17 5.37 -14.21
N GLY A 81 -3.79 4.77 -13.11
CA GLY A 81 -2.65 3.88 -12.99
C GLY A 81 -2.21 3.74 -11.55
N TYR A 82 -0.96 3.43 -11.36
CA TYR A 82 -0.32 3.30 -10.04
C TYR A 82 1.13 3.74 -10.14
N TRP A 83 1.80 3.89 -9.00
CA TRP A 83 3.18 4.36 -8.97
C TRP A 83 4.11 3.29 -8.43
N CYS A 84 5.29 3.18 -9.05
CA CYS A 84 6.37 2.30 -8.60
C CYS A 84 7.56 3.13 -8.13
N SER A 85 8.15 2.76 -7.01
CA SER A 85 9.36 3.36 -6.45
C SER A 85 10.25 2.30 -5.85
N SER A 86 11.56 2.48 -5.98
CA SER A 86 12.54 1.64 -5.29
C SER A 86 13.17 2.33 -4.08
N ASP A 87 12.87 3.62 -3.85
CA ASP A 87 13.56 4.47 -2.87
C ASP A 87 12.64 5.43 -2.11
N PHE A 88 11.33 5.47 -2.38
CA PHE A 88 10.32 6.41 -1.86
C PHE A 88 10.53 7.87 -2.24
N SER A 89 11.62 8.23 -2.89
CA SER A 89 11.89 9.60 -3.31
C SER A 89 11.49 9.87 -4.75
N SER A 90 11.58 8.84 -5.59
CA SER A 90 11.26 8.91 -7.01
C SER A 90 10.15 7.90 -7.34
N TRP A 91 9.03 8.40 -7.82
CA TRP A 91 7.87 7.60 -8.18
C TRP A 91 7.60 7.66 -9.66
N LYS A 92 7.56 6.50 -10.30
CA LYS A 92 7.21 6.36 -11.72
C LYS A 92 5.73 6.01 -11.83
N HIS A 93 4.94 6.86 -12.47
CA HIS A 93 3.55 6.55 -12.79
C HIS A 93 3.47 5.53 -13.93
N VAL A 94 2.80 4.42 -13.68
CA VAL A 94 2.48 3.38 -14.65
C VAL A 94 1.03 3.56 -15.06
N ILE A 95 0.81 4.22 -16.19
CA ILE A 95 -0.54 4.48 -16.71
C ILE A 95 -1.13 3.19 -17.27
N ILE A 96 -2.34 2.86 -16.84
CA ILE A 96 -3.06 1.65 -17.24
C ILE A 96 -4.44 2.04 -17.77
N PRO A 97 -4.85 1.53 -18.95
CA PRO A 97 -6.24 1.65 -19.38
C PRO A 97 -7.17 0.87 -18.45
N ASP A 98 -8.33 1.43 -18.15
CA ASP A 98 -9.35 0.79 -17.31
C ASP A 98 -9.83 -0.56 -17.86
N SER A 99 -9.74 -0.76 -19.16
CA SER A 99 -10.02 -2.04 -19.83
C SER A 99 -9.02 -3.16 -19.49
N VAL A 100 -7.83 -2.80 -18.99
CA VAL A 100 -6.77 -3.76 -18.58
C VAL A 100 -6.87 -4.04 -17.08
N LEU A 101 -7.07 -3.00 -16.29
CA LEU A 101 -7.23 -3.06 -14.84
C LEU A 101 -8.27 -2.00 -14.44
N PRO A 102 -9.27 -2.30 -13.61
CA PRO A 102 -10.30 -1.33 -13.23
C PRO A 102 -9.73 -0.30 -12.23
N ILE A 103 -8.79 0.51 -12.73
CA ILE A 103 -8.02 1.47 -11.93
C ILE A 103 -8.79 2.79 -11.69
N GLU A 104 -9.90 2.98 -12.40
CA GLU A 104 -10.79 4.11 -12.22
C GLU A 104 -11.87 3.84 -11.15
N ASP A 105 -11.89 2.65 -10.57
CA ASP A 105 -12.73 2.34 -9.41
C ASP A 105 -12.14 2.96 -8.14
N TYR A 106 -12.96 3.00 -7.08
CA TYR A 106 -12.54 3.46 -5.76
C TYR A 106 -11.86 2.36 -4.96
N ALA A 107 -11.09 2.74 -3.95
CA ALA A 107 -10.55 1.91 -2.87
C ALA A 107 -10.00 0.56 -3.37
N PRO A 108 -8.81 0.55 -3.97
CA PRO A 108 -8.21 -0.67 -4.51
C PRO A 108 -7.86 -1.67 -3.40
N GLY A 109 -8.30 -2.94 -3.55
CA GLY A 109 -7.82 -4.05 -2.75
C GLY A 109 -6.57 -4.67 -3.37
N VAL A 110 -5.46 -4.68 -2.64
CA VAL A 110 -4.18 -5.18 -3.17
C VAL A 110 -3.48 -6.05 -2.14
N PHE A 111 -2.90 -7.16 -2.59
CA PHE A 111 -2.00 -7.98 -1.78
C PHE A 111 -0.88 -8.58 -2.62
N VAL A 112 0.15 -9.08 -1.95
CA VAL A 112 1.26 -9.79 -2.58
C VAL A 112 1.29 -11.22 -2.05
N HIS A 113 1.37 -12.17 -2.97
CA HIS A 113 1.55 -13.56 -2.62
C HIS A 113 2.42 -14.23 -3.68
N ASP A 114 3.37 -15.06 -3.24
CA ASP A 114 4.40 -15.64 -4.08
C ASP A 114 5.10 -14.56 -4.94
N ASP A 115 5.21 -14.79 -6.22
CA ASP A 115 5.82 -13.87 -7.18
C ASP A 115 4.82 -12.94 -7.88
N TYR A 116 3.65 -12.67 -7.26
CA TYR A 116 2.60 -11.87 -7.87
C TYR A 116 2.06 -10.77 -6.95
N VAL A 117 1.75 -9.64 -7.57
CA VAL A 117 0.86 -8.62 -7.00
C VAL A 117 -0.55 -8.89 -7.47
N TYR A 118 -1.50 -8.92 -6.56
CA TYR A 118 -2.92 -9.12 -6.85
C TYR A 118 -3.68 -7.82 -6.65
N TYR A 119 -4.70 -7.59 -7.49
CA TYR A 119 -5.51 -6.39 -7.48
C TYR A 119 -6.99 -6.71 -7.73
N VAL A 120 -7.86 -6.02 -7.00
CA VAL A 120 -9.30 -5.96 -7.26
C VAL A 120 -9.81 -4.55 -6.99
N GLY A 121 -10.73 -4.04 -7.82
CA GLY A 121 -11.45 -2.80 -7.55
C GLY A 121 -12.56 -3.00 -6.52
N SER A 122 -12.95 -1.93 -5.86
CA SER A 122 -14.07 -1.90 -4.93
C SER A 122 -15.40 -2.08 -5.66
N THR A 123 -16.29 -2.96 -5.16
CA THR A 123 -17.60 -3.22 -5.78
C THR A 123 -18.59 -3.77 -4.77
N HIS A 124 -19.91 -3.68 -5.08
CA HIS A 124 -20.97 -4.29 -4.29
C HIS A 124 -21.24 -5.77 -4.62
N GLY A 125 -20.31 -6.45 -5.24
CA GLY A 125 -20.54 -7.80 -5.67
C GLY A 125 -19.26 -8.53 -6.01
N LYS A 126 -19.34 -9.35 -7.04
CA LYS A 126 -18.16 -10.01 -7.58
C LYS A 126 -17.36 -9.04 -8.43
N GLY A 127 -16.08 -8.91 -8.11
CA GLY A 127 -15.07 -8.23 -8.90
C GLY A 127 -14.08 -9.22 -9.51
N MET A 128 -13.48 -8.85 -10.62
CA MET A 128 -12.41 -9.64 -11.20
C MET A 128 -11.13 -9.40 -10.41
N LEU A 129 -10.53 -10.45 -9.88
CA LEU A 129 -9.18 -10.43 -9.33
C LEU A 129 -8.18 -10.52 -10.48
N TYR A 130 -7.24 -9.61 -10.48
CA TYR A 130 -6.12 -9.57 -11.43
C TYR A 130 -4.83 -9.90 -10.70
N ARG A 131 -3.80 -10.32 -11.43
CA ARG A 131 -2.44 -10.45 -10.89
C ARG A 131 -1.39 -10.03 -11.90
N SER A 132 -0.22 -9.67 -11.39
CA SER A 132 0.94 -9.30 -12.19
C SER A 132 2.23 -9.76 -11.53
N ASN A 133 3.14 -10.33 -12.31
CA ASN A 133 4.53 -10.54 -11.91
C ASN A 133 5.50 -9.52 -12.52
N LYS A 134 4.96 -8.57 -13.31
CA LYS A 134 5.66 -7.44 -13.92
C LYS A 134 4.84 -6.15 -13.83
N PRO A 135 4.44 -5.76 -12.61
CA PRO A 135 3.59 -4.57 -12.44
C PRO A 135 4.28 -3.29 -12.94
N GLU A 136 5.61 -3.17 -12.85
CA GLU A 136 6.36 -2.03 -13.36
C GLU A 136 6.27 -1.84 -14.89
N GLN A 137 5.79 -2.87 -15.60
CA GLN A 137 5.54 -2.87 -17.04
C GLN A 137 4.06 -2.75 -17.41
N GLY A 138 3.18 -2.69 -16.42
CA GLY A 138 1.74 -2.62 -16.64
C GLY A 138 1.12 -3.90 -17.21
N GLN A 139 1.72 -5.05 -16.97
CA GLN A 139 1.25 -6.35 -17.47
C GLN A 139 0.39 -7.04 -16.41
N TRP A 140 -0.89 -7.26 -16.72
CA TRP A 140 -1.85 -7.87 -15.82
C TRP A 140 -2.62 -8.99 -16.49
N GLU A 141 -2.97 -10.01 -15.75
CA GLU A 141 -3.82 -11.12 -16.19
C GLU A 141 -5.00 -11.31 -15.22
N LYS A 142 -6.12 -11.75 -15.78
CA LYS A 142 -7.32 -12.10 -15.00
C LYS A 142 -7.09 -13.45 -14.31
N VAL A 143 -7.48 -13.53 -13.04
CA VAL A 143 -7.36 -14.76 -12.24
C VAL A 143 -8.73 -15.40 -12.08
N LYS A 144 -9.63 -14.73 -11.35
CA LYS A 144 -10.93 -15.29 -10.94
C LYS A 144 -11.86 -14.17 -10.49
N GLU A 145 -13.16 -14.37 -10.62
CA GLU A 145 -14.13 -13.54 -9.92
C GLU A 145 -14.18 -13.91 -8.44
N ILE A 146 -14.04 -12.90 -7.58
CA ILE A 146 -14.23 -13.02 -6.13
C ILE A 146 -15.24 -11.98 -5.64
N TRP A 147 -15.79 -12.19 -4.46
CA TRP A 147 -16.50 -11.12 -3.76
C TRP A 147 -15.48 -10.11 -3.27
N SER A 148 -15.53 -8.88 -3.78
CA SER A 148 -14.57 -7.83 -3.37
C SER A 148 -15.17 -6.84 -2.39
N TYR A 149 -16.49 -6.67 -2.42
CA TYR A 149 -17.22 -5.75 -1.55
C TYR A 149 -16.75 -4.28 -1.66
N TRP A 150 -17.26 -3.42 -0.77
CA TRP A 150 -16.78 -2.06 -0.66
C TRP A 150 -15.53 -1.98 0.22
N ASP A 151 -14.55 -1.18 -0.22
CA ASP A 151 -13.30 -0.91 0.47
C ASP A 151 -12.57 -2.18 0.89
N PRO A 152 -12.27 -3.09 -0.07
CA PRO A 152 -11.61 -4.35 0.24
C PRO A 152 -10.16 -4.14 0.67
N ALA A 153 -9.79 -4.71 1.80
CA ALA A 153 -8.42 -4.78 2.27
C ALA A 153 -8.02 -6.22 2.56
N PHE A 154 -6.85 -6.61 2.11
CA PHE A 154 -6.37 -7.98 2.23
C PHE A 154 -5.24 -8.12 3.23
N TYR A 155 -5.27 -9.22 3.98
CA TYR A 155 -4.18 -9.65 4.83
C TYR A 155 -3.90 -11.13 4.58
N VAL A 156 -2.64 -11.47 4.35
CA VAL A 156 -2.20 -12.85 4.05
C VAL A 156 -1.48 -13.42 5.26
N GLU A 157 -1.92 -14.60 5.71
CA GLU A 157 -1.24 -15.34 6.76
C GLU A 157 -1.36 -16.85 6.51
N GLY A 158 -0.22 -17.52 6.38
CA GLY A 158 -0.17 -18.94 6.07
C GLY A 158 -0.86 -19.25 4.72
N ASP A 159 -1.83 -20.13 4.75
CA ASP A 159 -2.64 -20.54 3.60
C ASP A 159 -3.98 -19.80 3.51
N ARG A 160 -4.16 -18.75 4.29
CA ARG A 160 -5.39 -17.95 4.37
C ARG A 160 -5.21 -16.54 3.86
N LEU A 161 -6.24 -16.07 3.20
CA LEU A 161 -6.41 -14.69 2.78
C LEU A 161 -7.61 -14.11 3.54
N TYR A 162 -7.35 -13.11 4.37
CA TYR A 162 -8.40 -12.39 5.10
C TYR A 162 -8.80 -11.17 4.30
N LEU A 163 -10.08 -11.07 3.97
CA LEU A 163 -10.66 -9.92 3.26
C LEU A 163 -11.52 -9.13 4.22
N TYR A 164 -11.03 -7.96 4.63
CA TYR A 164 -11.79 -6.97 5.39
C TYR A 164 -12.50 -6.03 4.45
N TYR A 165 -13.71 -5.62 4.77
CA TYR A 165 -14.51 -4.76 3.92
C TYR A 165 -15.65 -4.06 4.66
N GLY A 166 -16.14 -2.97 4.10
CA GLY A 166 -17.27 -2.21 4.56
C GLY A 166 -17.10 -0.71 4.33
N CYS A 167 -18.18 -0.09 3.87
CA CYS A 167 -18.31 1.36 3.75
C CYS A 167 -19.77 1.70 3.98
N SER A 168 -20.15 1.96 5.23
CA SER A 168 -21.55 2.12 5.60
C SER A 168 -21.72 2.94 6.86
N PRO A 169 -22.83 3.73 6.97
CA PRO A 169 -23.19 4.39 8.23
C PRO A 169 -23.96 3.46 9.19
N THR A 170 -24.33 2.26 8.77
CA THR A 170 -25.20 1.34 9.53
C THR A 170 -24.60 -0.04 9.73
N ASP A 171 -23.87 -0.53 8.76
CA ASP A 171 -23.31 -1.87 8.77
C ASP A 171 -21.89 -1.85 9.33
N PRO A 172 -21.46 -2.93 10.03
CA PRO A 172 -20.10 -3.04 10.55
C PRO A 172 -19.07 -3.25 9.42
N ILE A 173 -17.80 -3.08 9.78
CA ILE A 173 -16.70 -3.68 9.04
C ILE A 173 -16.77 -5.19 9.24
N TYR A 174 -16.63 -5.95 8.16
CA TYR A 174 -16.64 -7.42 8.16
C TYR A 174 -15.28 -7.99 7.79
N VAL A 175 -15.09 -9.26 8.11
CA VAL A 175 -14.02 -10.09 7.56
C VAL A 175 -14.59 -11.37 6.97
N SER A 176 -14.18 -11.70 5.73
CA SER A 176 -14.29 -13.02 5.11
C SER A 176 -12.94 -13.70 5.11
N VAL A 177 -12.91 -14.99 5.40
CA VAL A 177 -11.70 -15.80 5.29
C VAL A 177 -11.77 -16.59 3.99
N LEU A 178 -10.73 -16.51 3.18
CA LEU A 178 -10.60 -17.25 1.93
C LEU A 178 -9.41 -18.20 2.01
N ASN A 179 -9.53 -19.35 1.39
CA ASN A 179 -8.38 -20.19 1.11
C ASN A 179 -7.48 -19.51 0.07
N LEU A 180 -6.22 -19.28 0.37
CA LEU A 180 -5.32 -18.51 -0.47
C LEU A 180 -5.03 -19.19 -1.82
N ASN A 181 -5.09 -20.53 -1.89
CA ASN A 181 -4.80 -21.29 -3.10
C ASN A 181 -6.03 -21.38 -4.05
N THR A 182 -7.23 -21.53 -3.47
CA THR A 182 -8.47 -21.71 -4.25
C THR A 182 -9.24 -20.41 -4.43
N LEU A 183 -9.01 -19.42 -3.54
CA LEU A 183 -9.75 -18.16 -3.43
C LEU A 183 -11.25 -18.37 -3.17
N GLU A 184 -11.60 -19.49 -2.56
CA GLU A 184 -12.96 -19.78 -2.09
C GLU A 184 -13.12 -19.32 -0.65
N GLU A 185 -14.29 -18.76 -0.34
CA GLU A 185 -14.61 -18.33 1.03
C GLU A 185 -14.75 -19.55 1.96
N GLU A 186 -14.11 -19.45 3.14
CA GLU A 186 -14.21 -20.43 4.22
C GLU A 186 -15.16 -19.92 5.30
N GLY A 187 -16.40 -20.38 5.24
CA GLY A 187 -17.42 -20.01 6.23
C GLY A 187 -18.24 -18.79 5.85
N LYS A 188 -18.78 -18.11 6.86
CA LYS A 188 -19.59 -16.89 6.68
C LYS A 188 -18.79 -15.66 7.11
N PRO A 189 -19.02 -14.51 6.49
CA PRO A 189 -18.48 -13.25 6.94
C PRO A 189 -18.78 -12.98 8.42
N GLN A 190 -17.81 -12.45 9.14
CA GLN A 190 -17.91 -12.11 10.56
C GLN A 190 -17.81 -10.61 10.76
N PRO A 191 -18.67 -9.98 11.59
CA PRO A 191 -18.54 -8.58 11.93
C PRO A 191 -17.33 -8.36 12.85
N CYS A 192 -16.52 -7.35 12.53
CA CYS A 192 -15.33 -6.98 13.30
C CYS A 192 -15.58 -5.84 14.26
N LEU A 193 -16.10 -4.73 13.76
CA LEU A 193 -16.33 -3.49 14.52
C LEU A 193 -17.45 -2.66 13.89
N ASN A 194 -18.04 -1.79 14.71
CA ASN A 194 -18.99 -0.78 14.27
C ASN A 194 -18.64 0.57 14.91
N SER A 195 -19.18 1.66 14.38
CA SER A 195 -19.03 2.96 15.00
C SER A 195 -19.77 3.05 16.34
N ASP A 196 -19.18 3.78 17.28
CA ASP A 196 -19.85 4.24 18.49
C ASP A 196 -19.57 5.74 18.71
N MET A 197 -20.16 6.57 17.88
CA MET A 197 -19.99 8.02 17.92
C MET A 197 -20.46 8.70 19.23
N GLN A 198 -21.14 7.97 20.10
CA GLN A 198 -21.55 8.49 21.42
C GLN A 198 -20.39 8.40 22.43
N ILE A 199 -19.57 7.37 22.29
CA ILE A 199 -18.38 7.14 23.11
C ILE A 199 -17.13 7.69 22.40
N HIS A 200 -17.01 7.45 21.10
CA HIS A 200 -15.87 7.84 20.29
C HIS A 200 -16.18 9.14 19.54
N GLY A 201 -16.06 10.27 20.22
CA GLY A 201 -16.45 11.57 19.69
C GLY A 201 -15.76 11.95 18.36
N TRP A 202 -14.56 11.42 18.07
CA TRP A 202 -13.85 11.67 16.82
C TRP A 202 -14.54 11.01 15.61
N GLU A 203 -15.36 9.97 15.81
CA GLU A 203 -16.15 9.35 14.75
C GLU A 203 -17.34 10.21 14.29
N ARG A 204 -17.68 11.26 15.00
CA ARG A 204 -18.82 12.11 14.63
C ARG A 204 -18.53 12.90 13.37
N PRO A 205 -19.50 12.96 12.43
CA PRO A 205 -19.37 13.78 11.23
C PRO A 205 -19.28 15.28 11.53
N GLY A 206 -18.86 16.04 10.54
CA GLY A 206 -18.75 17.50 10.60
C GLY A 206 -17.31 17.99 10.67
N GLU A 207 -17.12 19.25 10.32
CA GLU A 207 -15.79 19.90 10.29
C GLU A 207 -15.15 20.01 11.68
N HIS A 208 -15.94 19.83 12.74
CA HIS A 208 -15.53 19.85 14.14
C HIS A 208 -16.12 18.68 14.93
N ASN A 209 -16.51 17.58 14.27
CA ASN A 209 -17.18 16.43 14.87
C ASN A 209 -18.49 16.77 15.60
N GLU A 210 -19.23 17.76 15.08
CA GLU A 210 -20.39 18.35 15.76
C GLU A 210 -21.75 17.76 15.35
N LEU A 211 -21.79 17.02 14.22
CA LEU A 211 -23.06 16.53 13.69
C LEU A 211 -23.52 15.26 14.42
N SER A 212 -24.83 15.10 14.55
CA SER A 212 -25.45 13.96 15.23
C SER A 212 -25.86 12.81 14.31
N ARG A 213 -25.71 12.96 12.97
CA ARG A 213 -25.95 11.86 12.04
C ARG A 213 -24.90 10.76 12.21
N ARG A 214 -25.23 9.54 11.82
CA ARG A 214 -24.27 8.42 11.86
C ARG A 214 -23.08 8.67 10.94
N PRO A 215 -21.87 8.35 11.38
CA PRO A 215 -20.69 8.40 10.53
C PRO A 215 -20.68 7.24 9.53
N TYR A 216 -20.02 7.42 8.42
CA TYR A 216 -19.48 6.27 7.69
C TYR A 216 -18.29 5.70 8.46
N ILE A 217 -18.19 4.38 8.43
CA ILE A 217 -16.98 3.65 8.77
C ILE A 217 -16.55 2.84 7.56
N GLU A 218 -15.27 2.89 7.24
CA GLU A 218 -14.73 2.37 5.99
C GLU A 218 -13.22 2.14 6.10
N GLY A 219 -12.53 1.91 4.98
CA GLY A 219 -11.08 1.98 4.88
C GLY A 219 -10.33 1.03 5.80
N SER A 220 -10.75 -0.24 5.82
CA SER A 220 -10.11 -1.25 6.65
C SER A 220 -8.66 -1.48 6.27
N TRP A 221 -7.80 -1.72 7.25
CA TRP A 221 -6.44 -2.21 7.03
C TRP A 221 -5.97 -3.06 8.20
N MET A 222 -5.42 -4.24 7.91
CA MET A 222 -4.89 -5.13 8.95
C MET A 222 -3.36 -5.05 9.00
N THR A 223 -2.83 -4.90 10.23
CA THR A 223 -1.39 -4.97 10.52
C THR A 223 -1.16 -5.92 11.68
N GLU A 224 -0.30 -6.91 11.49
CA GLU A 224 0.23 -7.72 12.60
C GLU A 224 1.47 -7.03 13.15
N HIS A 225 1.58 -6.98 14.49
CA HIS A 225 2.78 -6.51 15.19
C HIS A 225 2.86 -7.16 16.55
N ASP A 226 4.00 -7.81 16.83
CA ASP A 226 4.29 -8.49 18.10
C ASP A 226 3.20 -9.48 18.52
N GLY A 227 2.68 -10.25 17.57
CA GLY A 227 1.65 -11.27 17.81
C GLY A 227 0.27 -10.70 18.10
N LYS A 228 0.04 -9.42 17.80
CA LYS A 228 -1.25 -8.75 17.88
C LYS A 228 -1.69 -8.26 16.52
N TYR A 229 -2.99 -8.26 16.30
CA TYR A 229 -3.63 -7.87 15.03
C TYR A 229 -4.38 -6.56 15.20
N TYR A 230 -3.91 -5.53 14.51
CA TYR A 230 -4.46 -4.18 14.57
C TYR A 230 -5.32 -3.93 13.33
N LEU A 231 -6.64 -3.95 13.51
CA LEU A 231 -7.59 -3.61 12.46
C LEU A 231 -7.85 -2.11 12.49
N GLN A 232 -7.27 -1.40 11.52
CA GLN A 232 -7.52 0.01 11.28
C GLN A 232 -8.87 0.20 10.58
N TYR A 233 -9.52 1.33 10.79
CA TYR A 233 -10.71 1.79 10.08
C TYR A 233 -10.76 3.31 10.03
N ALA A 234 -11.46 3.86 9.05
CA ALA A 234 -11.63 5.29 8.86
C ALA A 234 -13.03 5.75 9.25
N ALA A 235 -13.12 6.95 9.79
CA ALA A 235 -14.35 7.70 10.10
C ALA A 235 -14.04 9.21 10.14
N PRO A 236 -15.05 10.08 10.06
CA PRO A 236 -16.48 9.87 9.87
C PRO A 236 -16.94 9.80 8.42
N GLY A 237 -16.04 10.02 7.46
CA GLY A 237 -16.27 10.09 6.02
C GLY A 237 -15.35 11.10 5.37
N THR A 238 -14.94 10.81 4.14
CA THR A 238 -13.90 11.51 3.40
C THR A 238 -14.22 12.97 3.07
N GLU A 239 -15.50 13.36 3.15
CA GLU A 239 -15.95 14.73 2.90
C GLU A 239 -15.57 15.73 4.02
N TRP A 240 -15.10 15.23 5.18
CA TRP A 240 -14.79 16.05 6.34
C TRP A 240 -13.27 16.18 6.56
N LYS A 241 -12.81 17.37 6.93
CA LYS A 241 -11.41 17.54 7.36
C LYS A 241 -11.06 16.77 8.64
N THR A 242 -12.08 16.33 9.39
CA THR A 242 -11.96 15.48 10.58
C THR A 242 -11.80 14.00 10.25
N TYR A 243 -11.77 13.64 8.97
CA TYR A 243 -11.52 12.28 8.52
C TYR A 243 -10.22 11.73 9.09
N ALA A 244 -10.30 10.60 9.75
CA ALA A 244 -9.22 10.06 10.57
C ALA A 244 -9.26 8.53 10.59
N ASP A 245 -8.17 7.89 11.01
CA ASP A 245 -8.15 6.45 11.25
C ASP A 245 -8.07 6.16 12.75
N GLY A 246 -8.91 5.23 13.19
CA GLY A 246 -8.79 4.54 14.46
C GLY A 246 -8.33 3.10 14.27
N ALA A 247 -8.12 2.40 15.36
CA ALA A 247 -7.74 1.00 15.36
C ALA A 247 -8.43 0.22 16.49
N TYR A 248 -8.66 -1.04 16.21
CA TYR A 248 -9.00 -2.07 17.18
C TYR A 248 -7.89 -3.12 17.20
N VAL A 249 -7.71 -3.81 18.31
CA VAL A 249 -6.68 -4.83 18.48
C VAL A 249 -7.29 -6.18 18.90
N ALA A 250 -6.71 -7.27 18.41
CA ALA A 250 -7.12 -8.63 18.72
C ALA A 250 -5.92 -9.56 18.82
N ASP A 251 -6.16 -10.79 19.28
CA ASP A 251 -5.19 -11.89 19.34
C ASP A 251 -5.22 -12.75 18.07
N THR A 252 -6.20 -12.55 17.21
CA THR A 252 -6.36 -13.28 15.94
C THR A 252 -6.85 -12.34 14.85
N PRO A 253 -6.62 -12.66 13.56
CA PRO A 253 -7.08 -11.82 12.46
C PRO A 253 -8.59 -11.62 12.37
N VAL A 254 -9.36 -12.51 12.98
CA VAL A 254 -10.84 -12.45 12.99
C VAL A 254 -11.44 -11.90 14.28
N GLY A 255 -10.60 -11.44 15.20
CA GLY A 255 -11.05 -10.92 16.50
C GLY A 255 -11.16 -11.99 17.60
N PRO A 256 -11.91 -11.71 18.69
CA PRO A 256 -12.68 -10.49 18.94
C PRO A 256 -11.81 -9.24 19.09
N PHE A 257 -12.26 -8.15 18.52
CA PHE A 257 -11.52 -6.89 18.49
C PHE A 257 -11.87 -5.98 19.66
N THR A 258 -10.85 -5.34 20.25
CA THR A 258 -10.97 -4.38 21.35
C THR A 258 -10.49 -3.00 20.89
N TYR A 259 -11.25 -1.94 21.22
CA TYR A 259 -10.92 -0.57 20.86
C TYR A 259 -9.59 -0.11 21.46
N VAL A 260 -8.74 0.50 20.67
CA VAL A 260 -7.47 1.07 21.13
C VAL A 260 -7.70 2.41 21.78
N ALA A 261 -7.28 2.57 23.04
CA ALA A 261 -7.59 3.75 23.85
C ALA A 261 -7.05 5.08 23.29
N ASN A 262 -5.98 5.03 22.49
CA ASN A 262 -5.34 6.22 21.92
C ASN A 262 -5.89 6.64 20.54
N ASN A 263 -7.06 6.15 20.14
CA ASN A 263 -7.71 6.58 18.92
C ASN A 263 -8.12 8.05 18.94
N PRO A 264 -8.11 8.75 17.78
CA PRO A 264 -7.66 8.25 16.47
C PRO A 264 -6.12 8.15 16.39
N VAL A 265 -5.62 7.15 15.67
CA VAL A 265 -4.18 6.90 15.47
C VAL A 265 -3.59 7.68 14.30
N SER A 266 -4.43 8.14 13.39
CA SER A 266 -4.05 9.00 12.27
C SER A 266 -5.08 10.12 12.15
N TYR A 267 -4.63 11.38 12.25
CA TYR A 267 -5.52 12.48 12.42
C TYR A 267 -4.86 13.82 12.08
N LYS A 268 -5.51 14.64 11.27
CA LYS A 268 -5.03 15.99 10.92
C LYS A 268 -6.21 16.94 10.61
N PRO A 269 -6.92 17.46 11.62
CA PRO A 269 -8.14 18.24 11.41
C PRO A 269 -7.92 19.71 11.11
N GLY A 270 -6.70 20.20 11.16
CA GLY A 270 -6.37 21.61 11.02
C GLY A 270 -5.37 21.94 9.95
N GLY A 271 -5.40 23.18 9.47
CA GLY A 271 -4.51 23.72 8.45
C GLY A 271 -5.08 23.59 7.03
N PHE A 272 -4.22 23.80 6.05
CA PHE A 272 -4.57 23.80 4.63
C PHE A 272 -5.00 22.41 4.12
N ILE A 273 -4.37 21.35 4.65
CA ILE A 273 -4.69 19.97 4.34
C ILE A 273 -5.30 19.35 5.57
N GLY A 274 -6.49 18.83 5.45
CA GLY A 274 -7.20 18.08 6.49
C GLY A 274 -7.28 16.60 6.19
N GLY A 275 -7.86 15.83 7.09
CA GLY A 275 -8.03 14.39 6.97
C GLY A 275 -6.83 13.63 7.51
N ALA A 276 -6.63 12.46 7.08
CA ALA A 276 -5.62 11.42 7.29
C ALA A 276 -6.29 10.05 7.53
N GLY A 277 -7.45 9.86 6.93
CA GLY A 277 -8.23 8.61 6.97
C GLY A 277 -8.03 7.73 5.74
N HIS A 278 -8.59 6.56 5.79
CA HIS A 278 -8.57 5.51 4.77
C HIS A 278 -7.18 5.33 4.18
N GLY A 279 -6.29 4.78 4.96
CA GLY A 279 -4.93 4.55 4.55
C GLY A 279 -4.43 3.15 4.89
N CYS A 280 -3.21 2.86 4.48
CA CYS A 280 -2.53 1.62 4.77
C CYS A 280 -1.31 1.83 5.65
N ILE A 281 -0.91 0.78 6.37
CA ILE A 281 0.37 0.70 7.06
C ILE A 281 1.23 -0.32 6.32
N PHE A 282 2.47 0.02 6.05
CA PHE A 282 3.43 -0.85 5.39
C PHE A 282 4.80 -0.75 6.04
N GLN A 283 5.62 -1.77 5.87
CA GLN A 283 6.92 -1.85 6.52
C GLN A 283 8.07 -1.52 5.55
N VAL A 284 9.02 -0.70 6.02
CA VAL A 284 10.26 -0.37 5.31
C VAL A 284 11.43 -0.59 6.25
N GLY A 285 12.18 -1.65 6.03
CA GLY A 285 13.18 -2.10 7.01
C GLY A 285 12.51 -2.46 8.33
N ASN A 286 12.95 -1.84 9.42
CA ASN A 286 12.37 -2.03 10.75
C ASN A 286 11.31 -0.96 11.11
N ASN A 287 10.96 -0.07 10.19
CA ASN A 287 10.04 1.01 10.44
C ASN A 287 8.68 0.74 9.80
N TYR A 288 7.62 1.14 10.51
CA TYR A 288 6.26 1.18 9.97
C TYR A 288 5.97 2.57 9.43
N TRP A 289 5.38 2.60 8.24
CA TRP A 289 4.99 3.83 7.55
C TRP A 289 3.50 3.79 7.28
N LYS A 290 2.89 4.96 7.25
CA LYS A 290 1.48 5.12 6.92
C LYS A 290 1.31 6.00 5.70
N ALA A 291 0.50 5.53 4.75
CA ALA A 291 -0.09 6.35 3.70
C ALA A 291 -1.57 6.55 4.01
N ALA A 292 -2.10 7.74 3.78
CA ALA A 292 -3.50 8.05 4.07
C ALA A 292 -4.04 9.09 3.09
N THR A 293 -5.36 9.10 2.92
CA THR A 293 -6.09 10.12 2.18
C THR A 293 -6.04 11.45 2.92
N ASN A 294 -5.68 12.50 2.20
CA ASN A 294 -5.75 13.88 2.72
C ASN A 294 -6.65 14.71 1.81
N SER A 295 -7.51 15.51 2.41
CA SER A 295 -8.42 16.42 1.71
C SER A 295 -7.90 17.83 1.74
N ILE A 296 -7.90 18.50 0.57
CA ILE A 296 -7.69 19.95 0.50
C ILE A 296 -9.04 20.60 0.68
N SER A 297 -9.27 21.23 1.85
CA SER A 297 -10.52 21.94 2.10
C SER A 297 -10.56 23.25 1.34
N VAL A 298 -11.37 23.30 0.28
CA VAL A 298 -11.64 24.52 -0.49
C VAL A 298 -12.65 25.43 0.21
N ARG A 299 -13.40 24.93 1.20
CA ARG A 299 -14.51 25.64 1.85
C ARG A 299 -14.08 26.75 2.80
N HIS A 300 -12.81 26.84 3.15
CA HIS A 300 -12.29 27.77 4.17
C HIS A 300 -11.06 28.56 3.72
N MET A 301 -10.86 28.73 2.41
CA MET A 301 -9.76 29.56 1.90
C MET A 301 -10.13 31.06 1.78
N PHE A 302 -11.32 31.48 2.28
CA PHE A 302 -11.72 32.89 2.26
C PHE A 302 -12.46 33.26 3.55
#